data_cbf3cca2c9fd9d9d48468f82036c2194
#
_entry.id   cbf3cca2c9fd9d9d48468f82036c2194
#
_cell.length_a   1.000
_cell.length_b   1.000
_cell.length_c   1.000
_cell.angle_alpha   90.00
_cell.angle_beta   90.00
_cell.angle_gamma   90.00
#
_symmetry.space_group_name_H-M   'P 1'
#
loop_
_entity.id
_entity.type
_entity.pdbx_description
1 polymer ?
#
loop_
_entity_poly.entity_id
_entity_poly.type
_entity_poly.pdbx_seq_one_letter_code
_entity_poly.pdbx_strand_id
1 'polypeptide(L)'
;MGIQDLTLSMVLIVAVGVFLASFMDAIAGGGGIISVPTYLLAGLPMHVALGTNKLSAGLGSLASTGRYIKSGYVDWKLGVPSIVLALVGSHFGTKLQLMIDEVYLQYLLLVVLPVVAFVVLRQRQ
;
A
#
# COMPACT_ATOMS: atom_id res chain seq x y z
N MET A 1 7.98 14.02 -17.36
CA MET A 1 6.82 13.28 -17.87
C MET A 1 5.64 14.23 -17.91
N GLY A 2 5.23 14.61 -19.10
CA GLY A 2 4.03 15.44 -19.28
C GLY A 2 2.78 14.57 -19.18
N ILE A 3 1.68 15.18 -18.77
CA ILE A 3 0.36 14.53 -18.67
C ILE A 3 -0.10 13.94 -20.05
N GLN A 4 0.58 14.30 -21.12
CA GLN A 4 0.28 13.87 -22.50
C GLN A 4 0.83 12.48 -22.87
N ASP A 5 1.70 11.90 -22.02
CA ASP A 5 2.30 10.58 -22.30
C ASP A 5 1.53 9.41 -21.62
N LEU A 6 0.41 9.72 -21.00
CA LEU A 6 -0.49 8.71 -20.44
C LEU A 6 -1.23 7.99 -21.57
N THR A 7 -0.64 6.92 -22.06
CA THR A 7 -1.30 6.02 -23.02
C THR A 7 -2.54 5.40 -22.35
N LEU A 8 -3.65 5.32 -23.09
CA LEU A 8 -4.89 4.69 -22.61
C LEU A 8 -4.64 3.32 -21.97
N SER A 9 -3.69 2.58 -22.50
CA SER A 9 -3.25 1.28 -21.95
C SER A 9 -2.70 1.39 -20.54
N MET A 10 -1.89 2.42 -20.24
CA MET A 10 -1.35 2.64 -18.89
C MET A 10 -2.46 2.97 -17.88
N VAL A 11 -3.39 3.82 -18.30
CA VAL A 11 -4.55 4.18 -17.46
C VAL A 11 -5.40 2.95 -17.17
N LEU A 12 -5.64 2.09 -18.15
CA LEU A 12 -6.41 0.84 -17.97
C LEU A 12 -5.68 -0.14 -17.05
N ILE A 13 -4.38 -0.33 -17.21
CA ILE A 13 -3.57 -1.21 -16.35
C ILE A 13 -3.62 -0.71 -14.90
N VAL A 14 -3.43 0.58 -14.68
CA VAL A 14 -3.49 1.17 -13.34
C VAL A 14 -4.90 1.04 -12.76
N ALA A 15 -5.94 1.35 -13.52
CA ALA A 15 -7.32 1.28 -13.05
C ALA A 15 -7.71 -0.15 -12.63
N VAL A 16 -7.42 -1.14 -13.44
CA VAL A 16 -7.71 -2.55 -13.14
C VAL A 16 -6.86 -3.04 -11.97
N GLY A 17 -5.56 -2.76 -11.98
CA GLY A 17 -4.65 -3.19 -10.92
C GLY A 17 -4.97 -2.57 -9.57
N VAL A 18 -5.28 -1.27 -9.53
CA VAL A 18 -5.68 -0.57 -8.29
C VAL A 18 -7.04 -1.05 -7.80
N PHE A 19 -7.98 -1.33 -8.71
CA PHE A 19 -9.27 -1.93 -8.34
C PHE A 19 -9.08 -3.29 -7.66
N LEU A 20 -8.30 -4.18 -8.25
CA LEU A 20 -7.99 -5.50 -7.67
C LEU A 20 -7.23 -5.37 -6.35
N ALA A 21 -6.26 -4.45 -6.28
CA ALA A 21 -5.52 -4.15 -5.06
C ALA A 21 -6.45 -3.69 -3.93
N SER A 22 -7.35 -2.76 -4.22
CA SER A 22 -8.32 -2.23 -3.25
C SER A 22 -9.32 -3.31 -2.81
N PHE A 23 -9.74 -4.17 -3.74
CA PHE A 23 -10.63 -5.29 -3.43
C PHE A 23 -9.96 -6.30 -2.49
N MET A 24 -8.72 -6.66 -2.78
CA MET A 24 -7.93 -7.55 -1.91
C MET A 24 -7.64 -6.91 -0.56
N ASP A 25 -7.35 -5.62 -0.53
CA ASP A 25 -7.10 -4.88 0.71
C ASP A 25 -8.32 -4.85 1.63
N ALA A 26 -9.51 -4.71 1.05
CA ALA A 26 -10.76 -4.72 1.78
C ALA A 26 -11.09 -6.08 2.41
N ILE A 27 -10.63 -7.19 1.82
CA ILE A 27 -10.91 -8.55 2.29
C ILE A 27 -9.86 -9.05 3.29
N ALA A 28 -8.59 -8.89 2.94
CA ALA A 28 -7.47 -9.53 3.64
C ALA A 28 -6.38 -8.56 4.10
N GLY A 29 -6.45 -7.31 3.69
CA GLY A 29 -5.33 -6.37 3.80
C GLY A 29 -4.22 -6.68 2.79
N GLY A 30 -3.24 -5.80 2.71
CA GLY A 30 -2.06 -6.02 1.86
C GLY A 30 -2.21 -5.65 0.39
N GLY A 31 -3.19 -4.81 0.03
CA GLY A 31 -3.39 -4.33 -1.35
C GLY A 31 -2.16 -3.70 -1.99
N GLY A 32 -1.21 -3.22 -1.19
CA GLY A 32 0.08 -2.71 -1.65
C GLY A 32 0.93 -3.73 -2.42
N ILE A 33 0.76 -5.01 -2.14
CA ILE A 33 1.44 -6.10 -2.85
C ILE A 33 1.04 -6.14 -4.33
N ILE A 34 -0.18 -5.73 -4.64
CA ILE A 34 -0.70 -5.68 -6.02
C ILE A 34 -0.53 -4.28 -6.62
N SER A 35 -0.84 -3.23 -5.86
CA SER A 35 -0.82 -1.86 -6.38
C SER A 35 0.58 -1.36 -6.71
N VAL A 36 1.58 -1.66 -5.88
CA VAL A 36 2.96 -1.19 -6.13
C VAL A 36 3.53 -1.78 -7.43
N PRO A 37 3.50 -3.11 -7.67
CA PRO A 37 3.91 -3.66 -8.97
C PRO A 37 3.10 -3.08 -10.15
N THR A 38 1.80 -2.83 -9.97
CA THR A 38 0.96 -2.23 -11.00
C THR A 38 1.45 -0.84 -11.39
N TYR A 39 1.80 -0.01 -10.42
CA TYR A 39 2.37 1.32 -10.68
C TYR A 39 3.74 1.24 -11.37
N LEU A 40 4.57 0.28 -10.99
CA LEU A 40 5.86 0.05 -11.63
C LEU A 40 5.71 -0.40 -13.09
N LEU A 41 4.75 -1.29 -13.38
CA LEU A 41 4.40 -1.70 -14.74
C LEU A 41 3.88 -0.54 -15.58
N ALA A 42 3.22 0.42 -14.97
CA ALA A 42 2.81 1.66 -15.63
C ALA A 42 3.96 2.67 -15.81
N GLY A 43 5.19 2.30 -15.42
CA GLY A 43 6.38 3.13 -15.61
C GLY A 43 6.62 4.20 -14.54
N LEU A 44 5.92 4.14 -13.39
CA LEU A 44 6.19 5.08 -12.31
C LEU A 44 7.48 4.69 -11.56
N PRO A 45 8.30 5.69 -11.17
CA PRO A 45 9.44 5.44 -10.29
C PRO A 45 9.01 4.85 -8.95
N MET A 46 9.85 4.02 -8.32
CA MET A 46 9.54 3.29 -7.10
C MET A 46 9.05 4.19 -5.96
N HIS A 47 9.70 5.33 -5.73
CA HIS A 47 9.30 6.28 -4.69
C HIS A 47 7.90 6.88 -4.94
N VAL A 48 7.58 7.16 -6.21
CA VAL A 48 6.26 7.67 -6.60
C VAL A 48 5.20 6.57 -6.44
N ALA A 49 5.50 5.34 -6.85
CA ALA A 49 4.61 4.20 -6.69
C ALA A 49 4.28 3.95 -5.21
N LEU A 50 5.28 3.94 -4.35
CA LEU A 50 5.11 3.77 -2.91
C LEU A 50 4.34 4.93 -2.27
N GLY A 51 4.64 6.17 -2.66
CA GLY A 51 3.93 7.36 -2.18
C GLY A 51 2.46 7.37 -2.58
N THR A 52 2.18 7.05 -3.84
CA THR A 52 0.81 6.94 -4.38
C THR A 52 0.03 5.84 -3.68
N ASN A 53 0.65 4.68 -3.45
CA ASN A 53 0.03 3.59 -2.71
C ASN A 53 -0.31 4.00 -1.27
N LYS A 54 0.60 4.66 -0.58
CA LYS A 54 0.36 5.15 0.80
C LYS A 54 -0.76 6.18 0.86
N LEU A 55 -0.80 7.11 -0.10
CA LEU A 55 -1.86 8.11 -0.18
C LEU A 55 -3.23 7.46 -0.42
N SER A 56 -3.31 6.55 -1.38
CA SER A 56 -4.53 5.81 -1.70
C SER A 56 -5.03 4.99 -0.51
N ALA A 57 -4.13 4.23 0.13
CA ALA A 57 -4.44 3.45 1.33
C ALA A 57 -4.88 4.34 2.50
N GLY A 58 -4.23 5.50 2.69
CA GLY A 58 -4.58 6.46 3.73
C GLY A 58 -6.00 7.02 3.56
N LEU A 59 -6.37 7.42 2.34
CA LEU A 59 -7.71 7.90 2.03
C LEU A 59 -8.77 6.80 2.23
N GLY A 60 -8.48 5.58 1.79
CA GLY A 60 -9.34 4.42 2.00
C GLY A 60 -9.53 4.11 3.49
N SER A 61 -8.46 4.15 4.27
CA SER A 61 -8.49 3.93 5.72
C SER A 61 -9.28 5.01 6.45
N LEU A 62 -9.16 6.28 6.04
CA LEU A 62 -9.96 7.38 6.61
C LEU A 62 -11.46 7.16 6.38
N ALA A 63 -11.85 6.76 5.17
CA ALA A 63 -13.25 6.48 4.84
C ALA A 63 -13.78 5.29 5.65
N SER A 64 -13.01 4.23 5.76
CA SER A 64 -13.36 3.03 6.55
C SER A 64 -13.48 3.34 8.04
N THR A 65 -12.49 4.07 8.58
CA THR A 65 -12.48 4.48 9.99
C THR A 65 -13.70 5.33 10.32
N GLY A 66 -14.06 6.29 9.46
CA GLY A 66 -15.28 7.09 9.63
C GLY A 66 -16.54 6.23 9.72
N ARG A 67 -16.64 5.18 8.92
CA ARG A 67 -17.74 4.21 8.99
C ARG A 67 -17.74 3.42 10.30
N TYR A 68 -16.60 2.91 10.74
CA TYR A 68 -16.48 2.14 11.98
C TYR A 68 -16.79 2.99 13.22
N ILE A 69 -16.35 4.25 13.24
CA ILE A 69 -16.69 5.20 14.32
C ILE A 69 -18.21 5.40 14.37
N LYS A 70 -18.84 5.64 13.21
CA LYS A 70 -20.28 5.85 13.13
C LYS A 70 -21.10 4.63 13.54
N SER A 71 -20.54 3.43 13.32
CA SER A 71 -21.18 2.16 13.68
C SER A 71 -20.89 1.71 15.13
N GLY A 72 -20.10 2.46 15.90
CA GLY A 72 -19.80 2.18 17.30
C GLY A 72 -18.81 1.04 17.57
N TYR A 73 -18.12 0.54 16.55
CA TYR A 73 -17.17 -0.57 16.68
C TYR A 73 -15.76 -0.15 17.10
N VAL A 74 -15.53 1.14 17.39
CA VAL A 74 -14.19 1.64 17.73
C VAL A 74 -13.99 1.65 19.24
N ASP A 75 -13.01 0.89 19.70
CA ASP A 75 -12.50 0.99 21.09
C ASP A 75 -11.44 2.10 21.16
N TRP A 76 -11.84 3.24 21.71
CA TRP A 76 -10.99 4.42 21.84
C TRP A 76 -9.78 4.21 22.74
N LYS A 77 -9.85 3.28 23.72
CA LYS A 77 -8.73 2.99 24.63
C LYS A 77 -7.58 2.33 23.90
N LEU A 78 -7.87 1.51 22.91
CA LEU A 78 -6.89 0.86 22.05
C LEU A 78 -6.56 1.70 20.81
N GLY A 79 -7.56 2.39 20.26
CA GLY A 79 -7.42 3.16 19.03
C GLY A 79 -6.45 4.33 19.16
N VAL A 80 -6.54 5.14 20.20
CA VAL A 80 -5.71 6.35 20.36
C VAL A 80 -4.22 6.01 20.51
N PRO A 81 -3.79 5.10 21.40
CA PRO A 81 -2.38 4.71 21.48
C PRO A 81 -1.86 4.12 20.16
N SER A 82 -2.68 3.32 19.47
CA SER A 82 -2.31 2.72 18.18
C SER A 82 -2.07 3.76 17.11
N ILE A 83 -2.90 4.82 17.05
CA ILE A 83 -2.72 5.95 16.12
C ILE A 83 -1.40 6.67 16.39
N VAL A 84 -1.10 6.97 17.66
CA VAL A 84 0.14 7.66 18.04
C VAL A 84 1.36 6.83 17.65
N LEU A 85 1.37 5.54 17.98
CA LEU A 85 2.46 4.64 17.62
C LEU A 85 2.61 4.48 16.10
N ALA A 86 1.50 4.40 15.37
CA ALA A 86 1.50 4.32 13.92
C ALA A 86 2.06 5.59 13.27
N LEU A 87 1.72 6.77 13.77
CA LEU A 87 2.27 8.05 13.28
C LEU A 87 3.78 8.14 13.52
N VAL A 88 4.24 7.79 14.70
CA VAL A 88 5.67 7.77 15.04
C VAL A 88 6.40 6.77 14.15
N GLY A 89 5.92 5.53 14.06
CA GLY A 89 6.50 4.49 13.22
C GLY A 89 6.53 4.86 11.73
N SER A 90 5.44 5.45 11.22
CA SER A 90 5.35 5.92 9.84
C SER A 90 6.36 7.05 9.55
N HIS A 91 6.54 7.99 10.47
CA HIS A 91 7.51 9.07 10.31
C HIS A 91 8.94 8.54 10.20
N PHE A 92 9.35 7.66 11.12
CA PHE A 92 10.68 7.05 11.07
C PHE A 92 10.84 6.11 9.87
N GLY A 93 9.84 5.30 9.56
CA GLY A 93 9.86 4.39 8.41
C GLY A 93 9.97 5.12 7.08
N THR A 94 9.28 6.25 6.92
CA THR A 94 9.38 7.08 5.71
C THR A 94 10.76 7.71 5.57
N LYS A 95 11.34 8.22 6.66
CA LYS A 95 12.71 8.75 6.63
C LYS A 95 13.71 7.67 6.22
N LEU A 96 13.61 6.49 6.81
CA LEU A 96 14.47 5.36 6.47
C LEU A 96 14.33 4.95 5.00
N GLN A 97 13.09 4.88 4.50
CA GLN A 97 12.80 4.55 3.11
C GLN A 97 13.42 5.56 2.12
N LEU A 98 13.36 6.86 2.43
CA LEU A 98 13.95 7.91 1.58
C LEU A 98 15.47 7.91 1.56
N MET A 99 16.12 7.32 2.57
CA MET A 99 17.58 7.17 2.64
C MET A 99 18.09 5.94 1.89
N ILE A 100 17.21 5.04 1.46
CA ILE A 100 17.57 3.80 0.76
C ILE A 100 17.39 4.03 -0.74
N ASP A 101 18.38 3.64 -1.54
CA ASP A 101 18.31 3.69 -3.00
C ASP A 101 17.20 2.78 -3.54
N GLU A 102 16.57 3.20 -4.65
CA GLU A 102 15.47 2.46 -5.29
C GLU A 102 15.81 1.01 -5.59
N VAL A 103 17.05 0.74 -5.98
CA VAL A 103 17.53 -0.60 -6.30
C VAL A 103 17.42 -1.55 -5.11
N TYR A 104 17.80 -1.10 -3.92
CA TYR A 104 17.69 -1.91 -2.69
C TYR A 104 16.24 -2.16 -2.30
N LEU A 105 15.34 -1.17 -2.51
CA LEU A 105 13.92 -1.34 -2.27
C LEU A 105 13.30 -2.37 -3.21
N GLN A 106 13.70 -2.41 -4.48
CA GLN A 106 13.25 -3.40 -5.45
C GLN A 106 13.74 -4.81 -5.07
N TYR A 107 15.00 -4.97 -4.66
CA TYR A 107 15.53 -6.24 -4.18
C TYR A 107 14.83 -6.71 -2.91
N LEU A 108 14.58 -5.80 -1.97
CA LEU A 108 13.83 -6.12 -0.75
C LEU A 108 12.42 -6.65 -1.09
N LEU A 109 11.73 -5.99 -2.02
CA LEU A 109 10.40 -6.43 -2.47
C LEU A 109 10.45 -7.82 -3.12
N LEU A 110 11.44 -8.07 -3.98
CA LEU A 110 11.66 -9.35 -4.64
C LEU A 110 11.91 -10.51 -3.65
N VAL A 111 12.54 -10.24 -2.51
CA VAL A 111 12.80 -11.24 -1.48
C VAL A 111 11.59 -11.41 -0.55
N VAL A 112 10.97 -10.31 -0.14
CA VAL A 112 9.85 -10.33 0.81
C VAL A 112 8.60 -10.97 0.20
N LEU A 113 8.29 -10.71 -1.06
CA LEU A 113 7.10 -11.26 -1.72
C LEU A 113 7.04 -12.79 -1.72
N PRO A 114 8.10 -13.52 -2.16
CA PRO A 114 8.10 -14.98 -2.10
C PRO A 114 8.05 -15.53 -0.68
N VAL A 115 8.73 -14.87 0.27
CA VAL A 115 8.75 -15.29 1.67
C VAL A 115 7.36 -15.18 2.30
N VAL A 116 6.69 -14.04 2.09
CA VAL A 116 5.31 -13.84 2.57
C VAL A 116 4.36 -14.83 1.90
N ALA A 117 4.45 -15.05 0.59
CA ALA A 117 3.66 -16.02 -0.12
C ALA A 117 3.85 -17.44 0.45
N PHE A 118 5.09 -17.83 0.73
CA PHE A 118 5.40 -19.14 1.32
C PHE A 118 4.83 -19.28 2.73
N VAL A 119 4.98 -18.28 3.59
CA VAL A 119 4.45 -18.28 4.96
C VAL A 119 2.93 -18.38 4.96
N VAL A 120 2.26 -17.59 4.12
CA VAL A 120 0.78 -17.60 4.02
C VAL A 120 0.28 -18.94 3.51
N LEU A 121 0.93 -19.52 2.51
CA LEU A 121 0.55 -20.84 1.99
C LEU A 121 0.75 -21.95 3.02
N ARG A 122 1.82 -21.85 3.83
CA ARG A 122 2.10 -22.82 4.89
C ARG A 122 1.09 -22.74 6.05
N GLN A 123 0.61 -21.56 6.38
CA GLN A 123 -0.38 -21.38 7.47
C GLN A 123 -1.79 -21.87 7.09
N ARG A 124 -2.05 -22.12 5.81
CA ARG A 124 -3.33 -22.65 5.35
C ARG A 124 -3.43 -24.18 5.39
N GLN A 125 -2.35 -24.88 5.74
CA GLN A 125 -2.35 -26.34 5.97
C GLN A 125 -2.39 -26.64 7.47
#